data_ed9bdb380567d5eeca82ed387c0a9642
#
_entry.id   ed9bdb380567d5eeca82ed387c0a9642
#
_cell.length_a   1.000
_cell.length_b   1.000
_cell.length_c   1.000
_cell.angle_alpha   90.00
_cell.angle_beta   90.00
_cell.angle_gamma   90.00
#
_symmetry.space_group_name_H-M   'P 1'
#
loop_
_entity.id
_entity.type
_entity.pdbx_description
1 polymer ?
#
loop_
_entity_poly.entity_id
_entity_poly.type
_entity_poly.pdbx_seq_one_letter_code
_entity_poly.pdbx_strand_id
1 'polypeptide(L)'
;MKNGGRFRKYVPSILLLLLFEAVAVVLWLVRDNLFYLLNFSYIGCCLALGTALFATGKRYARHFVQLAVGCYMLLYLGVISRENMQIEGFWYYLFLGAFEAATIHYAVAKIFGPLLFGRGWCGYARWTAMVLDFLPYRQPQKPRREKLGVLRYVMFALSLALVSGLFLMKAADLEQSMFRMFLAGNALYYIAGIALAFAFKDNRAFCKYLCPITVFLAPASYFSLLRVHCDESKCIHCGKCLRVCPMDVEVNKESRRRKNGTECILCCECTKVCPTKALH
;
A
#
# COMPACT_ATOMS: atom_id res chain seq x y z
N MET A 1 12.68 18.85 -32.95
CA MET A 1 13.12 18.01 -31.82
C MET A 1 12.24 18.12 -30.53
N LYS A 2 10.90 18.28 -30.66
CA LYS A 2 9.97 18.40 -29.48
C LYS A 2 9.41 17.08 -28.94
N ASN A 3 9.62 15.93 -29.61
CA ASN A 3 9.01 14.64 -29.23
C ASN A 3 9.75 13.87 -28.12
N GLY A 4 11.04 14.05 -27.93
CA GLY A 4 11.83 13.32 -26.91
C GLY A 4 11.42 13.62 -25.46
N GLY A 5 10.99 14.85 -25.17
CA GLY A 5 10.54 15.24 -23.84
C GLY A 5 9.16 14.67 -23.46
N ARG A 6 8.32 14.39 -24.45
CA ARG A 6 6.98 13.83 -24.24
C ARG A 6 7.04 12.34 -23.92
N PHE A 7 7.89 11.59 -24.60
CA PHE A 7 8.11 10.16 -24.38
C PHE A 7 8.72 9.89 -22.99
N ARG A 8 9.71 10.68 -22.58
CA ARG A 8 10.39 10.53 -21.28
C ARG A 8 9.44 10.54 -20.07
N LYS A 9 8.29 11.21 -20.17
CA LYS A 9 7.26 11.25 -19.12
C LYS A 9 6.57 9.90 -18.89
N TYR A 10 6.48 9.05 -19.92
CA TYR A 10 5.79 7.75 -19.84
C TYR A 10 6.74 6.58 -19.56
N VAL A 11 8.06 6.82 -19.56
CA VAL A 11 9.07 5.79 -19.26
C VAL A 11 8.78 5.06 -17.93
N PRO A 12 8.46 5.75 -16.81
CA PRO A 12 8.14 5.06 -15.56
C PRO A 12 6.90 4.14 -15.68
N SER A 13 5.89 4.55 -16.45
CA SER A 13 4.68 3.75 -16.68
C SER A 13 4.98 2.49 -17.48
N ILE A 14 5.82 2.62 -18.51
CA ILE A 14 6.23 1.48 -19.34
C ILE A 14 7.10 0.52 -18.54
N LEU A 15 8.07 1.00 -17.78
CA LEU A 15 8.91 0.17 -16.94
C LEU A 15 8.10 -0.59 -15.89
N LEU A 16 7.11 0.08 -15.28
CA LEU A 16 6.22 -0.54 -14.32
C LEU A 16 5.36 -1.62 -14.95
N LEU A 17 4.82 -1.38 -16.15
CA LEU A 17 4.07 -2.38 -16.90
C LEU A 17 4.96 -3.59 -17.21
N LEU A 18 6.14 -3.38 -17.79
CA LEU A 18 7.06 -4.47 -18.12
C LEU A 18 7.48 -5.29 -16.89
N LEU A 19 7.67 -4.64 -15.74
CA LEU A 19 7.96 -5.33 -14.48
C LEU A 19 6.82 -6.26 -14.07
N PHE A 20 5.57 -5.78 -14.11
CA PHE A 20 4.41 -6.58 -13.72
C PHE A 20 4.11 -7.69 -14.73
N GLU A 21 4.27 -7.44 -16.04
CA GLU A 21 4.15 -8.47 -17.07
C GLU A 21 5.24 -9.55 -16.92
N ALA A 22 6.48 -9.18 -16.61
CA ALA A 22 7.54 -10.14 -16.33
C ALA A 22 7.17 -11.02 -15.12
N VAL A 23 6.67 -10.43 -14.02
CA VAL A 23 6.19 -11.19 -12.85
C VAL A 23 5.01 -12.09 -13.23
N ALA A 24 4.06 -11.59 -14.01
CA ALA A 24 2.89 -12.34 -14.48
C ALA A 24 3.28 -13.58 -15.28
N VAL A 25 4.17 -13.39 -16.26
CA VAL A 25 4.65 -14.50 -17.13
C VAL A 25 5.47 -15.52 -16.33
N VAL A 26 6.38 -15.07 -15.48
CA VAL A 26 7.19 -15.97 -14.63
C VAL A 26 6.29 -16.81 -13.73
N LEU A 27 5.33 -16.19 -13.05
CA LEU A 27 4.40 -16.92 -12.18
C LEU A 27 3.50 -17.88 -12.96
N TRP A 28 3.02 -17.48 -14.14
CA TRP A 28 2.27 -18.37 -15.01
C TRP A 28 3.08 -19.61 -15.39
N LEU A 29 4.32 -19.43 -15.86
CA LEU A 29 5.19 -20.55 -16.27
C LEU A 29 5.59 -21.45 -15.09
N VAL A 30 5.87 -20.87 -13.92
CA VAL A 30 6.30 -21.64 -12.73
C VAL A 30 5.13 -22.39 -12.08
N ARG A 31 3.93 -21.79 -12.10
CA ARG A 31 2.74 -22.36 -11.42
C ARG A 31 1.78 -23.08 -12.37
N ASP A 32 2.03 -23.04 -13.69
CA ASP A 32 1.16 -23.57 -14.74
C ASP A 32 -0.32 -23.17 -14.57
N ASN A 33 -0.54 -21.92 -14.16
CA ASN A 33 -1.87 -21.40 -13.86
C ASN A 33 -2.06 -20.02 -14.48
N LEU A 34 -2.96 -19.94 -15.46
CA LEU A 34 -3.31 -18.73 -16.21
C LEU A 34 -3.84 -17.60 -15.30
N PHE A 35 -4.37 -17.95 -14.13
CA PHE A 35 -4.84 -16.96 -13.15
C PHE A 35 -3.74 -15.94 -12.80
N TYR A 36 -2.50 -16.40 -12.59
CA TYR A 36 -1.40 -15.49 -12.23
C TYR A 36 -1.06 -14.50 -13.35
N LEU A 37 -1.11 -14.97 -14.62
CA LEU A 37 -0.92 -14.08 -15.77
C LEU A 37 -1.99 -12.97 -15.75
N LEU A 38 -3.26 -13.34 -15.72
CA LEU A 38 -4.36 -12.39 -15.77
C LEU A 38 -4.37 -11.44 -14.56
N ASN A 39 -4.10 -11.96 -13.36
CA ASN A 39 -4.10 -11.19 -12.11
C ASN A 39 -3.01 -10.10 -12.11
N PHE A 40 -1.78 -10.46 -12.39
CA PHE A 40 -0.66 -9.52 -12.35
C PHE A 40 -0.65 -8.58 -13.56
N SER A 41 -1.07 -9.02 -14.75
CA SER A 41 -1.26 -8.14 -15.91
C SER A 41 -2.36 -7.10 -15.65
N TYR A 42 -3.49 -7.49 -15.07
CA TYR A 42 -4.54 -6.53 -14.68
C TYR A 42 -4.00 -5.45 -13.73
N ILE A 43 -3.32 -5.87 -12.66
CA ILE A 43 -2.73 -4.95 -11.67
C ILE A 43 -1.68 -4.06 -12.34
N GLY A 44 -0.81 -4.64 -13.17
CA GLY A 44 0.23 -3.92 -13.91
C GLY A 44 -0.35 -2.86 -14.85
N CYS A 45 -1.38 -3.21 -15.61
CA CYS A 45 -2.08 -2.27 -16.50
C CYS A 45 -2.71 -1.11 -15.71
N CYS A 46 -3.40 -1.40 -14.60
CA CYS A 46 -4.00 -0.36 -13.75
C CYS A 46 -2.94 0.60 -13.17
N LEU A 47 -1.81 0.06 -12.70
CA LEU A 47 -0.71 0.85 -12.16
C LEU A 47 -0.01 1.69 -13.25
N ALA A 48 0.25 1.10 -14.41
CA ALA A 48 0.86 1.78 -15.55
C ALA A 48 -0.03 2.91 -16.08
N LEU A 49 -1.33 2.66 -16.22
CA LEU A 49 -2.29 3.69 -16.62
C LEU A 49 -2.37 4.81 -15.57
N GLY A 50 -2.40 4.47 -14.29
CA GLY A 50 -2.41 5.44 -13.20
C GLY A 50 -1.16 6.31 -13.18
N THR A 51 0.03 5.73 -13.39
CA THR A 51 1.29 6.50 -13.47
C THR A 51 1.34 7.37 -14.73
N ALA A 52 0.79 6.91 -15.86
CA ALA A 52 0.65 7.72 -17.07
C ALA A 52 -0.31 8.90 -16.86
N LEU A 53 -1.46 8.68 -16.21
CA LEU A 53 -2.39 9.74 -15.84
C LEU A 53 -1.75 10.75 -14.87
N PHE A 54 -0.94 10.28 -13.92
CA PHE A 54 -0.19 11.13 -13.02
C PHE A 54 0.83 12.00 -13.77
N ALA A 55 1.57 11.42 -14.72
CA ALA A 55 2.54 12.12 -15.56
C ALA A 55 1.89 13.21 -16.45
N THR A 56 0.58 13.06 -16.76
CA THR A 56 -0.21 14.08 -17.46
C THR A 56 -0.86 15.11 -16.52
N GLY A 57 -0.57 15.07 -15.22
CA GLY A 57 -1.07 16.02 -14.22
C GLY A 57 -2.52 15.80 -13.78
N LYS A 58 -3.11 14.65 -14.06
CA LYS A 58 -4.50 14.35 -13.67
C LYS A 58 -4.58 14.13 -12.16
N ARG A 59 -5.39 14.92 -11.46
CA ARG A 59 -5.53 14.87 -10.00
C ARG A 59 -6.15 13.56 -9.48
N TYR A 60 -6.99 12.91 -10.28
CA TYR A 60 -7.67 11.66 -9.91
C TYR A 60 -6.84 10.40 -10.18
N ALA A 61 -5.66 10.51 -10.79
CA ALA A 61 -4.84 9.36 -11.19
C ALA A 61 -4.64 8.34 -10.07
N ARG A 62 -4.29 8.78 -8.86
CA ARG A 62 -4.10 7.90 -7.70
C ARG A 62 -5.40 7.23 -7.26
N HIS A 63 -6.51 7.98 -7.21
CA HIS A 63 -7.81 7.44 -6.80
C HIS A 63 -8.35 6.44 -7.82
N PHE A 64 -8.08 6.66 -9.12
CA PHE A 64 -8.40 5.70 -10.17
C PHE A 64 -7.74 4.34 -9.90
N VAL A 65 -6.43 4.32 -9.65
CA VAL A 65 -5.71 3.07 -9.33
C VAL A 65 -6.25 2.43 -8.06
N GLN A 66 -6.48 3.24 -7.01
CA GLN A 66 -7.05 2.74 -5.75
C GLN A 66 -8.39 2.06 -5.93
N LEU A 67 -9.29 2.64 -6.76
CA LEU A 67 -10.58 2.04 -7.06
C LEU A 67 -10.42 0.77 -7.91
N ALA A 68 -9.69 0.84 -9.01
CA ALA A 68 -9.54 -0.30 -9.92
C ALA A 68 -8.89 -1.51 -9.22
N VAL A 69 -7.73 -1.32 -8.60
CA VAL A 69 -7.02 -2.40 -7.93
C VAL A 69 -7.67 -2.75 -6.58
N GLY A 70 -8.12 -1.76 -5.82
CA GLY A 70 -8.76 -1.98 -4.51
C GLY A 70 -10.08 -2.75 -4.62
N CYS A 71 -10.94 -2.41 -5.57
CA CYS A 71 -12.17 -3.16 -5.83
C CYS A 71 -11.87 -4.58 -6.33
N TYR A 72 -10.92 -4.74 -7.22
CA TYR A 72 -10.50 -6.05 -7.70
C TYR A 72 -10.03 -6.94 -6.54
N MET A 73 -9.16 -6.43 -5.68
CA MET A 73 -8.63 -7.16 -4.53
C MET A 73 -9.70 -7.51 -3.50
N LEU A 74 -10.62 -6.56 -3.22
CA LEU A 74 -11.65 -6.76 -2.21
C LEU A 74 -12.79 -7.63 -2.72
N LEU A 75 -13.32 -7.31 -3.91
CA LEU A 75 -14.54 -7.95 -4.42
C LEU A 75 -14.22 -9.24 -5.16
N TYR A 76 -13.31 -9.21 -6.14
CA TYR A 76 -13.01 -10.39 -6.94
C TYR A 76 -12.22 -11.43 -6.13
N LEU A 77 -11.02 -11.06 -5.65
CA LEU A 77 -10.19 -12.02 -4.91
C LEU A 77 -10.78 -12.35 -3.53
N GLY A 78 -11.23 -11.35 -2.79
CA GLY A 78 -11.68 -11.54 -1.41
C GLY A 78 -13.07 -12.14 -1.30
N VAL A 79 -14.07 -11.62 -2.04
CA VAL A 79 -15.47 -12.06 -1.89
C VAL A 79 -15.83 -13.18 -2.89
N ILE A 80 -15.50 -13.02 -4.18
CA ILE A 80 -15.89 -13.99 -5.21
C ILE A 80 -14.99 -15.23 -5.13
N SER A 81 -13.68 -15.05 -5.13
CA SER A 81 -12.71 -16.16 -5.01
C SER A 81 -12.56 -16.69 -3.58
N ARG A 82 -13.21 -16.06 -2.59
CA ARG A 82 -13.19 -16.42 -1.16
C ARG A 82 -11.80 -16.47 -0.53
N GLU A 83 -10.83 -15.75 -1.10
CA GLU A 83 -9.49 -15.69 -0.57
C GLU A 83 -9.37 -14.67 0.56
N ASN A 84 -8.80 -15.07 1.69
CA ASN A 84 -8.49 -14.11 2.74
C ASN A 84 -7.21 -13.34 2.39
N MET A 85 -7.38 -12.16 1.78
CA MET A 85 -6.30 -11.27 1.37
C MET A 85 -5.82 -10.33 2.51
N GLN A 86 -6.27 -10.56 3.76
CA GLN A 86 -5.75 -9.90 4.96
C GLN A 86 -4.54 -10.64 5.53
N ILE A 87 -3.97 -10.13 6.63
CA ILE A 87 -2.79 -10.72 7.25
C ILE A 87 -3.07 -12.11 7.82
N GLU A 88 -4.31 -12.37 8.24
CA GLU A 88 -4.78 -13.66 8.73
C GLU A 88 -4.71 -14.73 7.64
N GLY A 89 -5.10 -14.38 6.41
CA GLY A 89 -4.96 -15.27 5.26
C GLY A 89 -3.49 -15.57 4.92
N PHE A 90 -2.60 -14.59 5.05
CA PHE A 90 -1.17 -14.83 4.89
C PHE A 90 -0.64 -15.86 5.88
N TRP A 91 -0.98 -15.76 7.18
CA TRP A 91 -0.59 -16.74 8.19
C TRP A 91 -1.19 -18.12 7.91
N TYR A 92 -2.47 -18.16 7.50
CA TYR A 92 -3.17 -19.39 7.15
C TYR A 92 -2.45 -20.18 6.05
N TYR A 93 -2.21 -19.56 4.89
CA TYR A 93 -1.53 -20.21 3.79
C TYR A 93 -0.06 -20.54 4.11
N LEU A 94 0.60 -19.70 4.91
CA LEU A 94 1.97 -19.98 5.34
C LEU A 94 2.03 -21.25 6.22
N PHE A 95 1.08 -21.44 7.12
CA PHE A 95 1.02 -22.63 7.97
C PHE A 95 0.60 -23.89 7.21
N LEU A 96 -0.21 -23.75 6.18
CA LEU A 96 -0.51 -24.84 5.25
C LEU A 96 0.68 -25.24 4.37
N GLY A 97 1.74 -24.44 4.29
CA GLY A 97 2.81 -24.59 3.32
C GLY A 97 2.35 -24.31 1.87
N ALA A 98 1.20 -23.66 1.71
CA ALA A 98 0.62 -23.34 0.41
C ALA A 98 1.12 -21.98 -0.08
N PHE A 99 2.02 -21.99 -1.06
CA PHE A 99 2.48 -20.76 -1.73
C PHE A 99 1.56 -20.44 -2.91
N GLU A 100 0.33 -20.07 -2.61
CA GLU A 100 -0.71 -19.73 -3.58
C GLU A 100 -1.12 -18.26 -3.49
N ALA A 101 -2.21 -17.90 -4.12
CA ALA A 101 -2.68 -16.54 -4.36
C ALA A 101 -2.34 -15.50 -3.26
N ALA A 102 -2.82 -15.69 -2.04
CA ALA A 102 -2.57 -14.71 -0.96
C ALA A 102 -1.09 -14.65 -0.57
N THR A 103 -0.39 -15.78 -0.42
CA THR A 103 1.03 -15.82 -0.04
C THR A 103 1.91 -15.19 -1.11
N ILE A 104 1.67 -15.51 -2.39
CA ILE A 104 2.40 -14.93 -3.52
C ILE A 104 2.13 -13.43 -3.59
N HIS A 105 0.87 -13.01 -3.44
CA HIS A 105 0.52 -11.60 -3.41
C HIS A 105 1.23 -10.85 -2.26
N TYR A 106 1.29 -11.45 -1.06
CA TYR A 106 2.03 -10.87 0.05
C TYR A 106 3.53 -10.79 -0.23
N ALA A 107 4.12 -11.85 -0.78
CA ALA A 107 5.54 -11.84 -1.15
C ALA A 107 5.82 -10.70 -2.13
N VAL A 108 5.10 -10.65 -3.25
CA VAL A 108 5.29 -9.64 -4.30
C VAL A 108 4.99 -8.22 -3.79
N ALA A 109 3.82 -8.01 -3.17
CA ALA A 109 3.34 -6.66 -2.86
C ALA A 109 3.75 -6.13 -1.49
N LYS A 110 4.06 -6.99 -0.50
CA LYS A 110 4.28 -6.59 0.90
C LYS A 110 5.69 -6.89 1.41
N ILE A 111 6.45 -7.75 0.75
CA ILE A 111 7.83 -8.06 1.13
C ILE A 111 8.79 -7.47 0.09
N PHE A 112 8.74 -7.92 -1.17
CA PHE A 112 9.66 -7.47 -2.22
C PHE A 112 9.30 -6.11 -2.80
N GLY A 113 8.01 -5.81 -3.02
CA GLY A 113 7.56 -4.53 -3.55
C GLY A 113 8.04 -3.33 -2.74
N PRO A 114 8.01 -3.35 -1.41
CA PRO A 114 8.53 -2.26 -0.59
C PRO A 114 10.02 -1.98 -0.74
N LEU A 115 10.83 -2.95 -1.18
CA LEU A 115 12.23 -2.71 -1.53
C LEU A 115 12.36 -1.81 -2.76
N LEU A 116 11.39 -1.86 -3.68
CA LEU A 116 11.37 -1.00 -4.86
C LEU A 116 10.72 0.35 -4.57
N PHE A 117 9.49 0.36 -4.08
CA PHE A 117 8.65 1.57 -3.98
C PHE A 117 8.11 1.83 -2.56
N GLY A 118 8.80 1.34 -1.54
CA GLY A 118 8.41 1.58 -0.13
C GLY A 118 6.96 1.19 0.13
N ARG A 119 6.19 2.08 0.78
CA ARG A 119 4.77 1.87 1.03
C ARG A 119 3.86 2.38 -0.12
N GLY A 120 4.37 2.51 -1.34
CA GLY A 120 3.59 2.92 -2.50
C GLY A 120 2.34 2.07 -2.70
N TRP A 121 2.41 0.76 -2.44
CA TRP A 121 1.24 -0.12 -2.48
C TRP A 121 0.09 0.39 -1.58
N CYS A 122 0.40 0.89 -0.38
CA CYS A 122 -0.60 1.49 0.52
C CYS A 122 -1.19 2.80 -0.02
N GLY A 123 -0.44 3.48 -0.89
CA GLY A 123 -0.89 4.70 -1.55
C GLY A 123 -1.81 4.46 -2.76
N TYR A 124 -1.63 3.34 -3.47
CA TYR A 124 -2.23 3.13 -4.79
C TYR A 124 -3.13 1.91 -4.92
N ALA A 125 -2.93 0.84 -4.14
CA ALA A 125 -3.61 -0.43 -4.39
C ALA A 125 -4.33 -1.03 -3.17
N ARG A 126 -4.29 -0.38 -2.01
CA ARG A 126 -4.92 -0.92 -0.81
C ARG A 126 -6.41 -0.54 -0.72
N TRP A 127 -7.31 -1.53 -0.66
CA TRP A 127 -8.76 -1.33 -0.60
C TRP A 127 -9.22 -0.57 0.66
N THR A 128 -8.64 -0.82 1.85
CA THR A 128 -8.97 -0.04 3.06
C THR A 128 -8.68 1.45 2.84
N ALA A 129 -7.53 1.77 2.24
CA ALA A 129 -7.14 3.14 1.94
C ALA A 129 -8.02 3.79 0.88
N MET A 130 -8.58 3.00 -0.05
CA MET A 130 -9.53 3.44 -1.05
C MET A 130 -10.71 4.20 -0.42
N VAL A 131 -11.30 3.64 0.62
CA VAL A 131 -12.43 4.27 1.33
C VAL A 131 -11.95 5.44 2.21
N LEU A 132 -10.88 5.25 2.97
CA LEU A 132 -10.40 6.26 3.91
C LEU A 132 -9.92 7.54 3.23
N ASP A 133 -9.41 7.47 2.01
CA ASP A 133 -8.94 8.67 1.28
C ASP A 133 -10.08 9.57 0.79
N PHE A 134 -11.34 9.11 0.79
CA PHE A 134 -12.51 9.93 0.51
C PHE A 134 -13.04 10.69 1.72
N LEU A 135 -12.56 10.39 2.93
CA LEU A 135 -12.93 11.12 4.14
C LEU A 135 -12.40 12.57 4.11
N PRO A 136 -12.96 13.49 4.94
CA PRO A 136 -12.67 14.92 4.82
C PRO A 136 -11.27 15.33 5.31
N TYR A 137 -10.59 14.51 6.10
CA TYR A 137 -9.33 14.84 6.75
C TYR A 137 -8.11 14.35 5.98
N ARG A 138 -7.97 14.74 4.71
CA ARG A 138 -6.84 14.35 3.85
C ARG A 138 -5.49 14.82 4.38
N GLN A 139 -5.47 15.95 5.05
CA GLN A 139 -4.32 16.49 5.75
C GLN A 139 -4.56 16.34 7.25
N PRO A 140 -3.63 15.75 8.01
CA PRO A 140 -3.77 15.62 9.45
C PRO A 140 -3.97 17.00 10.10
N GLN A 141 -5.02 17.15 10.90
CA GLN A 141 -5.31 18.39 11.62
C GLN A 141 -4.78 18.38 13.06
N LYS A 142 -4.39 17.20 13.55
CA LYS A 142 -3.82 17.02 14.89
C LYS A 142 -2.43 16.39 14.76
N PRO A 143 -1.50 16.73 15.69
CA PRO A 143 -0.18 16.13 15.69
C PRO A 143 -0.25 14.62 15.91
N ARG A 144 0.67 13.91 15.28
CA ARG A 144 0.78 12.45 15.39
C ARG A 144 1.11 12.04 16.83
N ARG A 145 0.40 11.04 17.35
CA ARG A 145 0.66 10.43 18.65
C ARG A 145 1.57 9.22 18.47
N GLU A 146 2.88 9.41 18.57
CA GLU A 146 3.89 8.36 18.28
C GLU A 146 3.67 7.07 19.09
N LYS A 147 3.31 7.20 20.39
CA LYS A 147 3.08 6.06 21.29
C LYS A 147 1.98 5.13 20.81
N LEU A 148 0.95 5.63 20.12
CA LEU A 148 -0.13 4.80 19.58
C LEU A 148 0.33 3.89 18.43
N GLY A 149 1.47 4.18 17.81
CA GLY A 149 2.06 3.33 16.78
C GLY A 149 2.40 1.91 17.27
N VAL A 150 2.48 1.68 18.57
CA VAL A 150 2.66 0.33 19.16
C VAL A 150 1.47 -0.58 18.89
N LEU A 151 0.25 -0.04 18.77
CA LEU A 151 -0.95 -0.85 18.54
C LEU A 151 -0.87 -1.70 17.27
N ARG A 152 -0.15 -1.27 16.24
CA ARG A 152 0.05 -2.07 15.01
C ARG A 152 0.81 -3.37 15.27
N TYR A 153 1.76 -3.38 16.22
CA TYR A 153 2.49 -4.59 16.62
C TYR A 153 1.61 -5.51 17.46
N VAL A 154 0.75 -4.93 18.31
CA VAL A 154 -0.26 -5.69 19.06
C VAL A 154 -1.23 -6.37 18.09
N MET A 155 -1.78 -5.63 17.10
CA MET A 155 -2.66 -6.19 16.08
C MET A 155 -1.97 -7.28 15.24
N PHE A 156 -0.70 -7.10 14.93
CA PHE A 156 0.12 -8.09 14.23
C PHE A 156 0.25 -9.38 15.06
N ALA A 157 0.61 -9.25 16.34
CA ALA A 157 0.74 -10.40 17.26
C ALA A 157 -0.60 -11.09 17.48
N LEU A 158 -1.69 -10.33 17.62
CA LEU A 158 -3.04 -10.88 17.78
C LEU A 158 -3.48 -11.66 16.53
N SER A 159 -3.21 -11.16 15.32
CA SER A 159 -3.55 -11.88 14.08
C SER A 159 -2.79 -13.20 13.97
N LEU A 160 -1.51 -13.21 14.33
CA LEU A 160 -0.70 -14.43 14.37
C LEU A 160 -1.22 -15.41 15.42
N ALA A 161 -1.45 -14.94 16.65
CA ALA A 161 -1.96 -15.77 17.75
C ALA A 161 -3.32 -16.37 17.43
N LEU A 162 -4.22 -15.59 16.81
CA LEU A 162 -5.56 -16.06 16.43
C LEU A 162 -5.48 -17.22 15.41
N VAL A 163 -4.70 -17.05 14.34
CA VAL A 163 -4.57 -18.08 13.31
C VAL A 163 -3.83 -19.30 13.86
N SER A 164 -2.75 -19.10 14.64
CA SER A 164 -2.04 -20.20 15.31
C SER A 164 -2.96 -20.99 16.25
N GLY A 165 -3.82 -20.30 17.01
CA GLY A 165 -4.80 -20.94 17.87
C GLY A 165 -5.78 -21.82 17.09
N LEU A 166 -6.31 -21.35 15.96
CA LEU A 166 -7.21 -22.13 15.11
C LEU A 166 -6.55 -23.41 14.58
N PHE A 167 -5.27 -23.34 14.21
CA PHE A 167 -4.50 -24.50 13.77
C PHE A 167 -4.26 -25.50 14.92
N LEU A 168 -3.85 -25.02 16.10
CA LEU A 168 -3.60 -25.87 17.28
C LEU A 168 -4.87 -26.56 17.76
N MET A 169 -6.01 -25.85 17.70
CA MET A 169 -7.33 -26.41 18.09
C MET A 169 -7.91 -27.34 17.02
N LYS A 170 -7.22 -27.53 15.89
CA LYS A 170 -7.71 -28.32 14.75
C LYS A 170 -9.14 -27.93 14.37
N ALA A 171 -9.42 -26.64 14.32
CA ALA A 171 -10.75 -26.12 14.03
C ALA A 171 -11.30 -26.72 12.73
N ALA A 172 -12.56 -27.18 12.78
CA ALA A 172 -13.24 -27.68 11.58
C ALA A 172 -13.48 -26.51 10.60
N ASP A 173 -13.48 -26.80 9.30
CA ASP A 173 -13.76 -25.83 8.23
C ASP A 173 -12.92 -24.55 8.30
N LEU A 174 -11.58 -24.71 8.40
CA LEU A 174 -10.64 -23.58 8.47
C LEU A 174 -10.79 -22.61 7.29
N GLU A 175 -11.04 -23.12 6.09
CA GLU A 175 -11.22 -22.30 4.88
C GLU A 175 -12.45 -21.38 5.03
N GLN A 176 -13.59 -21.93 5.43
CA GLN A 176 -14.80 -21.16 5.65
C GLN A 176 -14.62 -20.16 6.82
N SER A 177 -13.86 -20.53 7.83
CA SER A 177 -13.51 -19.64 8.94
C SER A 177 -12.65 -18.48 8.46
N MET A 178 -11.67 -18.72 7.59
CA MET A 178 -10.83 -17.67 6.98
C MET A 178 -11.67 -16.71 6.14
N PHE A 179 -12.64 -17.21 5.36
CA PHE A 179 -13.54 -16.36 4.59
C PHE A 179 -14.43 -15.48 5.51
N ARG A 180 -15.00 -16.05 6.57
CA ARG A 180 -15.76 -15.28 7.57
C ARG A 180 -14.90 -14.22 8.25
N MET A 181 -13.66 -14.56 8.60
CA MET A 181 -12.70 -13.62 9.17
C MET A 181 -12.35 -12.50 8.20
N PHE A 182 -12.23 -12.80 6.91
CA PHE A 182 -12.00 -11.77 5.88
C PHE A 182 -13.16 -10.77 5.84
N LEU A 183 -14.41 -11.23 5.83
CA LEU A 183 -15.58 -10.34 5.81
C LEU A 183 -15.68 -9.50 7.10
N ALA A 184 -15.64 -10.18 8.26
CA ALA A 184 -15.73 -9.52 9.57
C ALA A 184 -14.55 -8.58 9.82
N GLY A 185 -13.32 -9.00 9.49
CA GLY A 185 -12.11 -8.22 9.63
C GLY A 185 -12.11 -6.96 8.74
N ASN A 186 -12.61 -7.05 7.50
CA ASN A 186 -12.77 -5.86 6.67
C ASN A 186 -13.80 -4.89 7.23
N ALA A 187 -14.96 -5.39 7.68
CA ALA A 187 -15.96 -4.55 8.32
C ALA A 187 -15.38 -3.83 9.55
N LEU A 188 -14.69 -4.57 10.42
CA LEU A 188 -14.01 -4.01 11.59
C LEU A 188 -12.94 -2.97 11.21
N TYR A 189 -12.14 -3.23 10.18
CA TYR A 189 -11.10 -2.30 9.72
C TYR A 189 -11.70 -1.01 9.13
N TYR A 190 -12.83 -1.09 8.42
CA TYR A 190 -13.52 0.10 7.94
C TYR A 190 -14.15 0.89 9.09
N ILE A 191 -14.84 0.21 10.02
CA ILE A 191 -15.44 0.88 11.20
C ILE A 191 -14.35 1.56 12.02
N ALA A 192 -13.28 0.83 12.38
CA ALA A 192 -12.16 1.38 13.15
C ALA A 192 -11.45 2.49 12.38
N GLY A 193 -11.26 2.33 11.06
CA GLY A 193 -10.62 3.32 10.21
C GLY A 193 -11.39 4.63 10.15
N ILE A 194 -12.70 4.56 9.96
CA ILE A 194 -13.59 5.73 9.94
C ILE A 194 -13.61 6.38 11.33
N ALA A 195 -13.82 5.61 12.40
CA ALA A 195 -13.83 6.13 13.77
C ALA A 195 -12.53 6.85 14.13
N LEU A 196 -11.38 6.25 13.82
CA LEU A 196 -10.07 6.86 14.06
C LEU A 196 -9.86 8.11 13.19
N ALA A 197 -10.34 8.12 11.94
CA ALA A 197 -10.22 9.28 11.07
C ALA A 197 -10.94 10.50 11.66
N PHE A 198 -12.17 10.33 12.18
CA PHE A 198 -12.91 11.40 12.82
C PHE A 198 -12.33 11.79 14.18
N ALA A 199 -11.92 10.83 15.01
CA ALA A 199 -11.35 11.08 16.35
C ALA A 199 -10.03 11.85 16.27
N PHE A 200 -9.15 11.48 15.33
CA PHE A 200 -7.84 12.10 15.15
C PHE A 200 -7.83 13.21 14.08
N LYS A 201 -8.95 13.42 13.35
CA LYS A 201 -9.04 14.33 12.20
C LYS A 201 -7.94 14.03 11.16
N ASP A 202 -7.80 12.75 10.82
CA ASP A 202 -6.73 12.23 9.98
C ASP A 202 -7.19 10.95 9.26
N ASN A 203 -7.40 11.02 7.95
CA ASN A 203 -7.85 9.90 7.13
C ASN A 203 -6.93 8.67 7.21
N ARG A 204 -5.66 8.89 7.55
CA ARG A 204 -4.64 7.83 7.62
C ARG A 204 -4.33 7.38 9.06
N ALA A 205 -5.14 7.78 10.05
CA ALA A 205 -4.96 7.37 11.45
C ALA A 205 -4.90 5.84 11.61
N PHE A 206 -5.80 5.10 10.94
CA PHE A 206 -5.75 3.65 10.91
C PHE A 206 -4.40 3.11 10.41
N CYS A 207 -3.89 3.67 9.31
CA CYS A 207 -2.61 3.25 8.71
C CYS A 207 -1.41 3.54 9.60
N LYS A 208 -1.50 4.60 10.43
CA LYS A 208 -0.44 5.04 11.34
C LYS A 208 -0.43 4.25 12.65
N TYR A 209 -1.60 3.87 13.15
CA TYR A 209 -1.72 3.37 14.52
C TYR A 209 -2.14 1.90 14.61
N LEU A 210 -3.00 1.40 13.72
CA LEU A 210 -3.63 0.10 13.91
C LEU A 210 -3.24 -0.95 12.86
N CYS A 211 -2.86 -0.53 11.65
CA CYS A 211 -2.65 -1.44 10.53
C CYS A 211 -1.48 -2.42 10.75
N PRO A 212 -1.74 -3.75 10.89
CA PRO A 212 -0.71 -4.74 11.19
C PRO A 212 0.29 -4.96 10.06
N ILE A 213 -0.11 -4.79 8.80
CA ILE A 213 0.76 -4.98 7.63
C ILE A 213 1.96 -4.03 7.65
N THR A 214 1.87 -2.91 8.35
CA THR A 214 2.96 -1.95 8.49
C THR A 214 4.22 -2.59 9.10
N VAL A 215 4.06 -3.64 9.91
CA VAL A 215 5.17 -4.37 10.53
C VAL A 215 6.09 -4.99 9.48
N PHE A 216 5.53 -5.56 8.40
CA PHE A 216 6.31 -6.06 7.27
C PHE A 216 6.84 -4.94 6.37
N LEU A 217 6.02 -3.92 6.12
CA LEU A 217 6.36 -2.87 5.16
C LEU A 217 7.47 -1.94 5.65
N ALA A 218 7.54 -1.66 6.96
CA ALA A 218 8.46 -0.66 7.49
C ALA A 218 9.94 -1.02 7.30
N PRO A 219 10.41 -2.24 7.63
CA PRO A 219 11.80 -2.63 7.41
C PRO A 219 12.20 -2.59 5.94
N ALA A 220 11.38 -3.17 5.06
CA ALA A 220 11.66 -3.20 3.62
C ALA A 220 11.63 -1.79 3.00
N SER A 221 10.72 -0.91 3.44
CA SER A 221 10.64 0.48 2.96
C SER A 221 11.85 1.33 3.32
N TYR A 222 12.59 0.97 4.35
CA TYR A 222 13.85 1.64 4.68
C TYR A 222 14.87 1.53 3.55
N PHE A 223 14.89 0.39 2.86
CA PHE A 223 15.78 0.11 1.74
C PHE A 223 15.21 0.48 0.37
N SER A 224 14.01 1.09 0.32
CA SER A 224 13.34 1.38 -0.95
C SER A 224 14.21 2.17 -1.93
N LEU A 225 14.17 1.76 -3.20
CA LEU A 225 14.85 2.42 -4.29
C LEU A 225 14.13 3.70 -4.70
N LEU A 226 12.80 3.59 -4.90
CA LEU A 226 11.96 4.73 -5.26
C LEU A 226 11.48 5.42 -3.98
N ARG A 227 11.80 6.67 -3.83
CA ARG A 227 11.40 7.54 -2.71
C ARG A 227 11.45 8.99 -3.13
N VAL A 228 10.73 9.82 -2.40
CA VAL A 228 10.83 11.27 -2.59
C VAL A 228 12.17 11.76 -2.06
N HIS A 229 12.95 12.40 -2.92
CA HIS A 229 14.21 13.05 -2.58
C HIS A 229 14.01 14.54 -2.30
N CYS A 230 14.85 15.10 -1.44
CA CYS A 230 14.88 16.53 -1.15
C CYS A 230 16.28 17.07 -1.48
N ASP A 231 16.34 18.01 -2.42
CA ASP A 231 17.53 18.82 -2.65
C ASP A 231 17.56 19.92 -1.58
N GLU A 232 18.35 19.72 -0.52
CA GLU A 232 18.42 20.65 0.60
C GLU A 232 18.96 22.02 0.18
N SER A 233 19.77 22.10 -0.89
CA SER A 233 20.30 23.36 -1.40
C SER A 233 19.22 24.27 -2.00
N LYS A 234 18.12 23.68 -2.49
CA LYS A 234 16.96 24.40 -3.04
C LYS A 234 15.83 24.56 -2.04
N CYS A 235 15.96 23.94 -0.87
CA CYS A 235 14.89 23.96 0.14
C CYS A 235 14.90 25.27 0.93
N ILE A 236 13.83 26.04 0.83
CA ILE A 236 13.63 27.28 1.60
C ILE A 236 12.93 27.05 2.95
N HIS A 237 12.81 25.83 3.40
CA HIS A 237 12.20 25.43 4.69
C HIS A 237 10.80 26.02 4.96
N CYS A 238 9.98 26.26 3.92
CA CYS A 238 8.63 26.87 4.05
C CYS A 238 7.58 25.95 4.72
N GLY A 239 7.86 24.67 4.93
CA GLY A 239 7.00 23.70 5.62
C GLY A 239 5.74 23.26 4.86
N LYS A 240 5.48 23.73 3.62
CA LYS A 240 4.28 23.36 2.85
C LYS A 240 4.19 21.84 2.62
N CYS A 241 5.30 21.17 2.34
CA CYS A 241 5.38 19.73 2.13
C CYS A 241 5.03 18.91 3.37
N LEU A 242 5.37 19.40 4.56
CA LEU A 242 5.03 18.74 5.83
C LEU A 242 3.52 18.83 6.10
N ARG A 243 2.92 19.99 5.85
CA ARG A 243 1.47 20.19 6.07
C ARG A 243 0.59 19.34 5.17
N VAL A 244 1.02 19.05 3.93
CA VAL A 244 0.22 18.24 2.99
C VAL A 244 0.49 16.74 3.11
N CYS A 245 1.48 16.32 3.90
CA CYS A 245 1.85 14.92 4.01
C CYS A 245 0.83 14.14 4.84
N PRO A 246 0.07 13.20 4.24
CA PRO A 246 -0.94 12.43 4.98
C PRO A 246 -0.33 11.43 5.96
N MET A 247 0.98 11.21 5.92
CA MET A 247 1.70 10.24 6.76
C MET A 247 2.69 10.89 7.75
N ASP A 248 2.69 12.22 7.85
CA ASP A 248 3.60 13.01 8.72
C ASP A 248 5.09 12.68 8.51
N VAL A 249 5.49 12.48 7.26
CA VAL A 249 6.89 12.23 6.90
C VAL A 249 7.66 13.56 6.80
N GLU A 250 8.83 13.63 7.42
CA GLU A 250 9.77 14.78 7.27
C GLU A 250 10.44 14.77 5.89
N VAL A 251 9.65 15.02 4.83
CA VAL A 251 10.12 14.95 3.43
C VAL A 251 11.11 16.04 3.05
N ASN A 252 11.24 17.09 3.85
CA ASN A 252 12.17 18.21 3.64
C ASN A 252 13.61 17.90 4.08
N LYS A 253 13.90 16.68 4.48
CA LYS A 253 15.23 16.18 4.80
C LYS A 253 15.64 15.07 3.85
N GLU A 254 16.85 15.13 3.31
CA GLU A 254 17.42 14.07 2.48
C GLU A 254 18.17 13.06 3.34
N SER A 255 17.43 12.20 4.01
CA SER A 255 17.98 11.14 4.85
C SER A 255 17.07 9.91 4.87
N ARG A 256 17.66 8.72 4.82
CA ARG A 256 16.92 7.48 5.08
C ARG A 256 16.35 7.43 6.50
N ARG A 257 17.00 8.10 7.46
CA ARG A 257 16.61 8.16 8.88
C ARG A 257 15.68 9.33 9.22
N ARG A 258 15.16 10.04 8.20
CA ARG A 258 14.19 11.13 8.43
C ARG A 258 12.97 10.59 9.17
N LYS A 259 12.38 11.44 10.03
CA LYS A 259 11.23 11.06 10.86
C LYS A 259 10.10 10.51 9.97
N ASN A 260 9.55 9.36 10.34
CA ASN A 260 8.51 8.64 9.61
C ASN A 260 8.86 8.29 8.14
N GLY A 261 10.15 8.28 7.77
CA GLY A 261 10.59 8.08 6.39
C GLY A 261 10.08 6.79 5.75
N THR A 262 10.04 5.70 6.53
CA THR A 262 9.54 4.38 6.10
C THR A 262 8.02 4.34 5.87
N GLU A 263 7.30 5.40 6.23
CA GLU A 263 5.85 5.48 6.08
C GLU A 263 5.42 6.25 4.82
N CYS A 264 6.37 6.70 4.00
CA CYS A 264 6.05 7.39 2.73
C CYS A 264 5.27 6.48 1.78
N ILE A 265 4.07 6.91 1.39
CA ILE A 265 3.17 6.18 0.47
C ILE A 265 3.30 6.62 -0.99
N LEU A 266 4.32 7.39 -1.32
CA LEU A 266 4.61 7.91 -2.67
C LEU A 266 3.43 8.65 -3.34
N CYS A 267 2.55 9.27 -2.56
CA CYS A 267 1.43 10.04 -3.12
C CYS A 267 1.85 11.30 -3.88
N CYS A 268 3.10 11.74 -3.70
CA CYS A 268 3.71 12.91 -4.35
C CYS A 268 2.95 14.24 -4.15
N GLU A 269 2.09 14.35 -3.13
CA GLU A 269 1.44 15.64 -2.84
C GLU A 269 2.46 16.71 -2.40
N CYS A 270 3.52 16.29 -1.69
CA CYS A 270 4.61 17.18 -1.27
C CYS A 270 5.40 17.77 -2.45
N THR A 271 5.60 17.00 -3.53
CA THR A 271 6.31 17.50 -4.73
C THR A 271 5.51 18.54 -5.49
N LYS A 272 4.16 18.39 -5.51
CA LYS A 272 3.24 19.33 -6.18
C LYS A 272 3.19 20.71 -5.53
N VAL A 273 3.35 20.79 -4.20
CA VAL A 273 3.26 22.04 -3.44
C VAL A 273 4.61 22.70 -3.18
N CYS A 274 5.71 22.09 -3.61
CA CYS A 274 7.05 22.62 -3.42
C CYS A 274 7.30 23.80 -4.38
N PRO A 275 7.44 25.06 -3.90
CA PRO A 275 7.57 26.22 -4.79
C PRO A 275 8.92 26.24 -5.50
N THR A 276 9.96 25.71 -4.90
CA THR A 276 11.34 25.69 -5.44
C THR A 276 11.65 24.39 -6.19
N LYS A 277 10.69 23.44 -6.28
CA LYS A 277 10.90 22.10 -6.83
C LYS A 277 12.08 21.36 -6.21
N ALA A 278 12.36 21.62 -4.93
CA ALA A 278 13.39 20.91 -4.17
C ALA A 278 13.03 19.42 -3.95
N LEU A 279 11.76 19.06 -4.04
CA LEU A 279 11.27 17.68 -3.89
C LEU A 279 11.01 17.05 -5.26
N HIS A 280 11.59 15.87 -5.48
CA HIS A 280 11.48 15.10 -6.73
C HIS A 280 11.49 13.59 -6.49
#